data_0777891e3a1488dbcf920166d653c880
#
_entry.id   0777891e3a1488dbcf920166d653c880
#
_cell.length_a   1.000
_cell.length_b   1.000
_cell.length_c   1.000
_cell.angle_alpha   90.00
_cell.angle_beta   90.00
_cell.angle_gamma   90.00
#
_symmetry.space_group_name_H-M   'P 1'
#
loop_
_entity.id
_entity.type
_entity.pdbx_description
1 polymer ?
#
loop_
_entity_poly.entity_id
_entity_poly.type
_entity_poly.pdbx_seq_one_letter_code
_entity_poly.pdbx_strand_id
1 'polypeptide(L)'
;MRKEQVICANEVIQLDVDRDTINPEEIIGGIIVPFSKDNALTKTITCKVKNINPTTEKKYNIHIGDEVLVDRYAIITQNPMKDKDKEFRAFIKMNSVILVKRNNG
;
A
#
# COMPACT_ATOMS: atom_id res chain seq x y z
N MET A 1 -8.30 -24.54 -13.03
CA MET A 1 -8.53 -23.26 -12.36
C MET A 1 -7.53 -22.24 -12.80
N ARG A 2 -8.01 -21.13 -13.29
CA ARG A 2 -7.11 -20.05 -13.71
C ARG A 2 -6.68 -19.23 -12.52
N LYS A 3 -5.40 -19.05 -12.37
CA LYS A 3 -4.89 -18.09 -11.41
C LYS A 3 -5.03 -16.70 -12.01
N GLU A 4 -5.59 -15.80 -11.24
CA GLU A 4 -5.66 -14.41 -11.62
C GLU A 4 -4.26 -13.82 -11.62
N GLN A 5 -3.88 -13.20 -12.73
CA GLN A 5 -2.62 -12.50 -12.84
C GLN A 5 -2.86 -11.00 -12.68
N VAL A 6 -2.21 -10.40 -11.70
CA VAL A 6 -2.34 -8.97 -11.45
C VAL A 6 -1.16 -8.26 -12.10
N ILE A 7 -1.48 -7.38 -13.03
CA ILE A 7 -0.48 -6.57 -13.73
C ILE A 7 -0.78 -5.11 -13.46
N CYS A 8 0.20 -4.40 -12.91
CA CYS A 8 0.02 -2.97 -12.63
C CYS A 8 0.05 -2.17 -13.93
N ALA A 9 -0.80 -1.16 -14.00
CA ALA A 9 -0.75 -0.20 -15.09
C ALA A 9 0.49 0.69 -14.94
N ASN A 10 0.81 1.43 -16.00
CA ASN A 10 1.91 2.38 -15.94
C ASN A 10 1.66 3.42 -14.83
N GLU A 11 2.72 3.80 -14.15
CA GLU A 11 2.69 4.81 -13.08
C GLU A 11 1.93 4.34 -11.83
N VAL A 12 1.72 3.01 -11.68
CA VAL A 12 1.06 2.43 -10.52
C VAL A 12 1.92 1.30 -9.98
N ILE A 13 2.04 1.23 -8.65
CA ILE A 13 2.70 0.11 -7.99
C ILE A 13 1.75 -0.54 -6.99
N GLN A 14 1.90 -1.84 -6.81
CA GLN A 14 1.16 -2.58 -5.79
C GLN A 14 2.02 -2.65 -4.53
N LEU A 15 1.41 -2.36 -3.39
CA LEU A 15 2.09 -2.33 -2.11
C LEU A 15 1.86 -3.63 -1.35
N ASP A 16 2.90 -4.08 -0.65
CA ASP A 16 2.82 -5.23 0.24
C ASP A 16 2.52 -4.71 1.65
N VAL A 17 1.25 -4.64 1.97
CA VAL A 17 0.81 -4.06 3.23
C VAL A 17 -0.51 -4.70 3.64
N ASP A 18 -0.72 -4.85 4.94
CA ASP A 18 -1.94 -5.45 5.47
C ASP A 18 -3.08 -4.44 5.51
N ARG A 19 -4.30 -4.99 5.43
CA ARG A 19 -5.52 -4.19 5.54
C ARG A 19 -5.53 -3.37 6.82
N ASP A 20 -5.16 -3.99 7.94
CA ASP A 20 -5.19 -3.32 9.24
C ASP A 20 -4.13 -2.23 9.37
N THR A 21 -3.05 -2.31 8.61
CA THR A 21 -2.02 -1.28 8.59
C THR A 21 -2.52 -0.01 7.92
N ILE A 22 -3.32 -0.18 6.87
CA ILE A 22 -3.85 0.96 6.11
C ILE A 22 -5.05 1.59 6.82
N ASN A 23 -5.94 0.76 7.35
CA ASN A 23 -7.17 1.21 8.00
C ASN A 23 -7.22 0.70 9.44
N PRO A 24 -6.32 1.17 10.30
CA PRO A 24 -6.39 0.76 11.69
C PRO A 24 -7.65 1.32 12.34
N GLU A 25 -8.35 0.45 13.03
CA GLU A 25 -9.52 0.82 13.80
C GLU A 25 -9.27 0.53 15.26
N GLU A 26 -9.70 1.42 16.12
CA GLU A 26 -9.59 1.26 17.55
C GLU A 26 -10.98 1.09 18.12
N ILE A 27 -11.16 0.09 18.97
CA ILE A 27 -12.43 -0.15 19.62
C ILE A 27 -12.30 0.33 21.07
N ILE A 28 -13.04 1.39 21.40
CA ILE A 28 -13.05 1.94 22.75
C ILE A 28 -14.49 1.86 23.26
N GLY A 29 -14.69 1.08 24.32
CA GLY A 29 -16.01 0.94 24.90
C GLY A 29 -17.07 0.40 23.97
N GLY A 30 -16.66 -0.47 23.03
CA GLY A 30 -17.57 -1.03 22.04
C GLY A 30 -17.83 -0.15 20.83
N ILE A 31 -17.19 1.01 20.78
CA ILE A 31 -17.34 1.95 19.66
C ILE A 31 -16.08 1.88 18.82
N ILE A 32 -16.27 1.77 17.52
CA ILE A 32 -15.14 1.83 16.58
C ILE A 32 -14.79 3.30 16.38
N VAL A 33 -13.59 3.66 16.77
CA VAL A 33 -13.11 5.04 16.68
C VAL A 33 -12.00 5.11 15.63
N PRO A 34 -12.08 6.04 14.65
CA PRO A 34 -10.98 6.27 13.76
C PRO A 34 -9.74 6.66 14.55
N PHE A 35 -8.59 6.27 14.05
CA PHE A 35 -7.34 6.55 14.72
C PHE A 35 -7.20 8.04 15.01
N SER A 36 -6.89 8.38 16.25
CA SER A 36 -6.74 9.75 16.66
C SER A 36 -5.51 10.41 16.02
N LYS A 37 -5.63 11.70 15.73
CA LYS A 37 -4.51 12.50 15.20
C LYS A 37 -3.30 12.46 16.12
N ASP A 38 -3.52 12.36 17.41
CA ASP A 38 -2.45 12.41 18.40
C ASP A 38 -1.65 11.11 18.45
N ASN A 39 -2.25 10.02 17.99
CA ASN A 39 -1.58 8.74 17.88
C ASN A 39 -0.98 8.55 16.50
N ALA A 40 -0.96 9.63 15.80
CA ALA A 40 -0.23 9.80 14.56
C ALA A 40 -0.24 8.60 13.64
N LEU A 41 -1.38 8.36 13.05
CA LEU A 41 -1.32 7.96 11.69
C LEU A 41 -0.67 9.12 10.98
N THR A 42 0.63 9.08 10.88
CA THR A 42 1.32 10.06 10.07
C THR A 42 0.71 10.02 8.67
N LYS A 43 0.72 11.13 8.00
CA LYS A 43 0.26 11.19 6.61
C LYS A 43 1.02 10.24 5.71
N THR A 44 2.16 9.75 6.16
CA THR A 44 3.02 8.90 5.37
C THR A 44 3.13 7.51 5.98
N ILE A 45 3.35 6.54 5.14
CA ILE A 45 3.59 5.16 5.55
C ILE A 45 4.65 4.55 4.65
N THR A 46 5.46 3.68 5.22
CA THR A 46 6.47 2.95 4.46
C THR A 46 5.93 1.57 4.12
N CYS A 47 5.97 1.23 2.84
CA CYS A 47 5.50 -0.06 2.34
C CYS A 47 6.53 -0.66 1.41
N LYS A 48 6.50 -1.99 1.26
CA LYS A 48 7.32 -2.66 0.26
C LYS A 48 6.57 -2.75 -1.05
N VAL A 49 7.31 -2.72 -2.14
CA VAL A 49 6.76 -2.92 -3.48
C VAL A 49 6.51 -4.41 -3.69
N LYS A 50 5.26 -4.77 -3.94
CA LYS A 50 4.87 -6.15 -4.21
C LYS A 50 4.81 -6.45 -5.69
N ASN A 51 4.39 -5.49 -6.49
CA ASN A 51 4.26 -5.65 -7.93
C ASN A 51 4.45 -4.30 -8.61
N ILE A 52 5.05 -4.31 -9.77
CA ILE A 52 5.32 -3.11 -10.55
C ILE A 52 5.42 -3.48 -12.03
N ASN A 53 4.89 -2.60 -12.87
CA ASN A 53 4.99 -2.76 -14.31
C ASN A 53 6.45 -2.56 -14.76
N PRO A 54 6.97 -3.39 -15.67
CA PRO A 54 8.37 -3.24 -16.13
C PRO A 54 8.71 -1.85 -16.66
N THR A 55 7.78 -1.20 -17.34
CA THR A 55 7.99 0.17 -17.84
C THR A 55 8.16 1.17 -16.69
N THR A 56 7.32 1.06 -15.67
CA THR A 56 7.40 1.90 -14.48
C THR A 56 8.66 1.61 -13.69
N GLU A 57 9.00 0.34 -13.55
CA GLU A 57 10.21 -0.11 -12.87
C GLU A 57 11.46 0.54 -13.48
N LYS A 58 11.55 0.49 -14.79
CA LYS A 58 12.68 1.05 -15.50
C LYS A 58 12.73 2.57 -15.42
N LYS A 59 11.56 3.21 -15.56
CA LYS A 59 11.47 4.67 -15.57
C LYS A 59 11.89 5.27 -14.23
N TYR A 60 11.47 4.68 -13.13
CA TYR A 60 11.70 5.21 -11.79
C TYR A 60 12.81 4.50 -11.03
N ASN A 61 13.36 3.43 -11.62
CA ASN A 61 14.39 2.60 -10.99
C ASN A 61 13.93 2.06 -9.63
N ILE A 62 12.71 1.56 -9.61
CA ILE A 62 12.08 0.95 -8.44
C ILE A 62 11.87 -0.51 -8.73
N HIS A 63 12.18 -1.37 -7.76
CA HIS A 63 12.09 -2.82 -7.94
C HIS A 63 11.23 -3.46 -6.85
N ILE A 64 10.71 -4.65 -7.15
CA ILE A 64 9.97 -5.44 -6.16
C ILE A 64 10.88 -5.66 -4.95
N GLY A 65 10.33 -5.42 -3.76
CA GLY A 65 11.08 -5.53 -2.50
C GLY A 65 11.65 -4.22 -2.00
N ASP A 66 11.72 -3.20 -2.83
CA ASP A 66 12.13 -1.87 -2.39
C ASP A 66 11.07 -1.30 -1.43
N GLU A 67 11.52 -0.48 -0.50
CA GLU A 67 10.60 0.22 0.38
C GLU A 67 10.30 1.60 -0.18
N VAL A 68 9.03 1.98 -0.14
CA VAL A 68 8.59 3.29 -0.60
C VAL A 68 7.85 3.99 0.52
N LEU A 69 8.14 5.26 0.69
CA LEU A 69 7.40 6.13 1.58
C LEU A 69 6.33 6.83 0.76
N VAL A 70 5.09 6.64 1.13
CA VAL A 70 3.96 7.11 0.34
C VAL A 70 2.98 7.89 1.21
N ASP A 71 2.16 8.71 0.55
CA ASP A 71 1.05 9.39 1.19
C ASP A 71 -0.02 8.33 1.52
N ARG A 72 -0.27 8.15 2.82
CA ARG A 72 -1.24 7.16 3.29
C ARG A 72 -2.62 7.37 2.67
N TYR A 73 -3.03 8.61 2.53
CA TYR A 73 -4.38 8.93 2.04
C TYR A 73 -4.52 8.76 0.53
N ALA A 74 -3.41 8.61 -0.18
CA ALA A 74 -3.42 8.36 -1.61
C ALA A 74 -3.45 6.87 -1.95
N ILE A 75 -3.36 5.99 -0.96
CA ILE A 75 -3.38 4.55 -1.18
C ILE A 75 -4.77 4.12 -1.65
N ILE A 76 -4.79 3.42 -2.77
CA ILE A 76 -6.02 2.88 -3.35
C ILE A 76 -6.12 1.43 -2.92
N THR A 77 -7.24 1.05 -2.32
CA THR A 77 -7.42 -0.31 -1.82
C THR A 77 -8.49 -1.04 -2.60
N GLN A 78 -8.25 -2.32 -2.80
CA GLN A 78 -9.22 -3.25 -3.35
C GLN A 78 -9.62 -4.21 -2.24
N ASN A 79 -10.93 -4.40 -2.06
CA ASN A 79 -11.49 -5.24 -1.00
C ASN A 79 -11.08 -4.78 0.40
N PRO A 80 -11.36 -3.52 0.78
CA PRO A 80 -10.95 -2.98 2.08
C PRO A 80 -11.72 -3.59 3.26
N MET A 81 -12.85 -4.24 3.00
CA MET A 81 -13.65 -4.88 4.05
C MET A 81 -12.94 -6.12 4.56
N LYS A 82 -13.16 -6.45 5.83
CA LYS A 82 -12.58 -7.64 6.44
C LYS A 82 -13.30 -8.91 6.00
N ASP A 83 -13.33 -9.13 4.72
CA ASP A 83 -13.91 -10.34 4.14
C ASP A 83 -12.77 -11.31 3.84
N LYS A 84 -12.72 -12.41 4.60
CA LYS A 84 -11.64 -13.39 4.49
C LYS A 84 -11.62 -14.10 3.13
N ASP A 85 -12.74 -14.10 2.44
CA ASP A 85 -12.86 -14.79 1.15
C ASP A 85 -12.36 -13.92 -0.01
N LYS A 86 -12.06 -12.65 0.26
CA LYS A 86 -11.61 -11.73 -0.77
C LYS A 86 -10.19 -11.26 -0.50
N GLU A 87 -9.39 -11.32 -1.53
CA GLU A 87 -8.00 -10.86 -1.43
C GLU A 87 -7.93 -9.35 -1.31
N PHE A 88 -7.12 -8.89 -0.37
CA PHE A 88 -6.87 -7.48 -0.18
C PHE A 88 -5.67 -7.05 -1.02
N ARG A 89 -5.83 -5.96 -1.76
CA ARG A 89 -4.74 -5.38 -2.55
C ARG A 89 -4.69 -3.89 -2.32
N ALA A 90 -3.48 -3.36 -2.25
CA ALA A 90 -3.25 -1.92 -2.08
C ALA A 90 -2.33 -1.44 -3.20
N PHE A 91 -2.67 -0.29 -3.76
CA PHE A 91 -1.94 0.31 -4.87
C PHE A 91 -1.70 1.78 -4.61
N ILE A 92 -0.68 2.33 -5.26
CA ILE A 92 -0.46 3.77 -5.22
C ILE A 92 0.06 4.25 -6.57
N LYS A 93 -0.33 5.46 -6.94
CA LYS A 93 0.20 6.10 -8.13
C LYS A 93 1.59 6.67 -7.84
N MET A 94 2.45 6.65 -8.83
CA MET A 94 3.83 7.10 -8.65
C MET A 94 3.93 8.55 -8.20
N ASN A 95 2.99 9.39 -8.59
CA ASN A 95 3.00 10.79 -8.18
C ASN A 95 2.75 10.98 -6.67
N SER A 96 2.34 9.95 -5.98
CA SER A 96 2.10 9.99 -4.53
C SER A 96 3.21 9.28 -3.75
N VAL A 97 4.23 8.79 -4.42
CA VAL A 97 5.42 8.22 -3.78
C VAL A 97 6.37 9.36 -3.44
N ILE A 98 6.76 9.42 -2.17
CA ILE A 98 7.58 10.53 -1.66
C ILE A 98 9.06 10.20 -1.83
N LEU A 99 9.45 8.99 -1.42
CA LEU A 99 10.83 8.54 -1.59
C LEU A 99 10.90 7.03 -1.66
N VAL A 100 12.02 6.54 -2.15
CA VAL A 100 12.28 5.12 -2.27
C VAL A 100 13.51 4.80 -1.43
N LYS A 101 13.40 3.76 -0.59
CA LYS A 101 14.51 3.26 0.19
C LYS A 101 14.95 1.93 -0.39
N ARG A 102 16.19 1.81 -0.72
CA ARG A 102 16.77 0.56 -1.20
C ARG A 102 17.77 0.05 -0.20
N ASN A 103 17.61 -1.19 0.16
CA ASN A 103 18.51 -1.83 1.09
C ASN A 103 19.69 -2.40 0.30
N ASN A 104 20.78 -1.65 0.26
CA ASN A 104 22.01 -2.05 -0.39
C ASN A 104 22.92 -2.70 0.66
N GLY A 105 22.54 -3.89 1.00
CA GLY A 105 23.27 -4.50 2.07
C GLY A 105 24.03 -5.72 1.77
#